data_be42cee44957c37812a6a9006f2a8141
#
_entry.id   be42cee44957c37812a6a9006f2a8141
#
_cell.length_a   1.000
_cell.length_b   1.000
_cell.length_c   1.000
_cell.angle_alpha   90.00
_cell.angle_beta   90.00
_cell.angle_gamma   90.00
#
_symmetry.space_group_name_H-M   'P 1'
#
loop_
_entity.id
_entity.type
_entity.pdbx_description
1 polymer ?
#
loop_
_entity_poly.entity_id
_entity_poly.type
_entity_poly.pdbx_seq_one_letter_code
_entity_poly.pdbx_strand_id
1 'polypeptide(L)'
;MNVLFLTTHLNAGGITSYLLTLSKGMTERGVGVHIASGGGARAADFSALGVHLLNLNIRTKSELDPRIYCVLPLLKRYIHRQDIDIIHAQTRITQVMGLCLSKMTKRPFVSTCHGFFKPRLSRRMFPCWGDAVVAISEAVQKHLRDDFQIADERISLIPSGIDIRMYAPVDHAVKRRMRLKYDLGAEPVVGIIARLSEVKGQDILIKAMKTVHEQIADAKLIIAGDGKTGPSLRKMVKEFKLEQSVLFCPSTNKAAEVLSLLDVFVMPSRQEGLGISIMEAQAAGVPVIASRVGGIPSLIEEGRTGFLVGPEDPVALGQTILMALRDPDRLARVAGAGRESIRTNHPADLMVEKVLTLYKTTIPKARS
;
A
#
# COMPACT_ATOMS: atom_id res chain seq x y z
N MET A 1 24.91 -10.45 -0.59
CA MET A 1 23.73 -10.81 0.24
C MET A 1 22.57 -11.11 -0.68
N ASN A 2 21.90 -12.25 -0.46
CA ASN A 2 20.74 -12.68 -1.23
C ASN A 2 19.52 -12.79 -0.31
N VAL A 3 18.42 -12.15 -0.69
CA VAL A 3 17.16 -12.15 0.06
C VAL A 3 16.07 -12.92 -0.68
N LEU A 4 15.32 -13.78 0.02
CA LEU A 4 14.13 -14.42 -0.50
C LEU A 4 12.87 -13.79 0.08
N PHE A 5 12.17 -12.99 -0.72
CA PHE A 5 10.84 -12.50 -0.37
C PHE A 5 9.78 -13.57 -0.64
N LEU A 6 8.84 -13.71 0.29
CA LEU A 6 7.69 -14.58 0.16
C LEU A 6 6.41 -13.73 0.16
N THR A 7 5.60 -13.82 -0.89
CA THR A 7 4.30 -13.16 -0.99
C THR A 7 3.29 -14.05 -1.71
N THR A 8 2.00 -13.91 -1.42
CA THR A 8 0.96 -14.76 -2.04
C THR A 8 0.72 -14.43 -3.51
N HIS A 9 0.91 -13.16 -3.92
CA HIS A 9 0.72 -12.71 -5.30
C HIS A 9 1.45 -11.39 -5.57
N LEU A 10 1.61 -11.06 -6.86
CA LEU A 10 2.17 -9.82 -7.39
C LEU A 10 1.13 -9.03 -8.21
N ASN A 11 -0.13 -9.00 -7.78
CA ASN A 11 -1.14 -8.12 -8.36
C ASN A 11 -1.02 -6.70 -7.81
N ALA A 12 -1.63 -5.71 -8.48
CA ALA A 12 -1.65 -4.33 -8.01
C ALA A 12 -2.18 -4.23 -6.56
N GLY A 13 -1.52 -3.42 -5.72
CA GLY A 13 -1.86 -3.20 -4.32
C GLY A 13 -0.66 -2.80 -3.47
N GLY A 14 -0.92 -2.29 -2.26
CA GLY A 14 0.10 -1.71 -1.40
C GLY A 14 1.30 -2.64 -1.09
N ILE A 15 1.06 -3.93 -0.82
CA ILE A 15 2.16 -4.89 -0.57
C ILE A 15 3.05 -5.03 -1.80
N THR A 16 2.47 -5.10 -2.99
CA THR A 16 3.23 -5.21 -4.25
C THR A 16 4.00 -3.93 -4.55
N SER A 17 3.40 -2.74 -4.32
CA SER A 17 4.11 -1.46 -4.46
C SER A 17 5.26 -1.34 -3.46
N TYR A 18 5.05 -1.72 -2.19
CA TYR A 18 6.11 -1.79 -1.18
C TYR A 18 7.27 -2.69 -1.62
N LEU A 19 6.96 -3.94 -2.05
CA LEU A 19 7.96 -4.89 -2.52
C LEU A 19 8.71 -4.38 -3.75
N LEU A 20 8.02 -3.73 -4.69
CA LEU A 20 8.66 -3.20 -5.90
C LEU A 20 9.65 -2.09 -5.55
N THR A 21 9.26 -1.15 -4.70
CA THR A 21 10.14 -0.08 -4.21
C THR A 21 11.34 -0.65 -3.47
N LEU A 22 11.10 -1.62 -2.58
CA LEU A 22 12.17 -2.25 -1.80
C LEU A 22 13.11 -3.06 -2.70
N SER A 23 12.58 -3.84 -3.64
CA SER A 23 13.36 -4.63 -4.59
C SER A 23 14.24 -3.75 -5.47
N LYS A 24 13.68 -2.66 -6.02
CA LYS A 24 14.43 -1.69 -6.82
C LYS A 24 15.63 -1.14 -6.05
N GLY A 25 15.40 -0.59 -4.87
CA GLY A 25 16.48 -0.01 -4.08
C GLY A 25 17.52 -1.03 -3.58
N MET A 26 17.14 -2.29 -3.41
CA MET A 26 18.06 -3.38 -3.06
C MET A 26 18.91 -3.83 -4.26
N THR A 27 18.31 -4.01 -5.44
CA THR A 27 19.07 -4.40 -6.66
C THR A 27 20.05 -3.30 -7.07
N GLU A 28 19.67 -2.02 -6.95
CA GLU A 28 20.56 -0.87 -7.19
C GLU A 28 21.78 -0.87 -6.23
N ARG A 29 21.70 -1.56 -5.08
CA ARG A 29 22.79 -1.72 -4.09
C ARG A 29 23.50 -3.07 -4.19
N GLY A 30 23.28 -3.81 -5.26
CA GLY A 30 23.95 -5.09 -5.52
C GLY A 30 23.47 -6.25 -4.64
N VAL A 31 22.27 -6.14 -4.04
CA VAL A 31 21.64 -7.24 -3.31
C VAL A 31 20.90 -8.15 -4.29
N GLY A 32 21.16 -9.46 -4.21
CA GLY A 32 20.42 -10.46 -4.96
C GLY A 32 19.00 -10.59 -4.43
N VAL A 33 18.01 -10.22 -5.24
CA VAL A 33 16.60 -10.25 -4.84
C VAL A 33 15.88 -11.40 -5.52
N HIS A 34 15.30 -12.28 -4.72
CA HIS A 34 14.49 -13.42 -5.14
C HIS A 34 13.08 -13.30 -4.57
N ILE A 35 12.04 -13.57 -5.37
CA ILE A 35 10.64 -13.52 -4.91
C ILE A 35 9.94 -14.84 -5.26
N ALA A 36 9.46 -15.53 -4.24
CA ALA A 36 8.56 -16.67 -4.40
C ALA A 36 7.11 -16.23 -4.21
N SER A 37 6.29 -16.41 -5.22
CA SER A 37 4.89 -15.93 -5.23
C SER A 37 3.99 -16.80 -6.11
N GLY A 38 2.66 -16.60 -6.01
CA GLY A 38 1.70 -17.16 -6.96
C GLY A 38 1.60 -16.37 -8.29
N GLY A 39 2.60 -15.56 -8.64
CA GLY A 39 2.58 -14.69 -9.81
C GLY A 39 1.61 -13.51 -9.68
N GLY A 40 1.39 -12.75 -10.75
CA GLY A 40 0.48 -11.61 -10.78
C GLY A 40 0.77 -10.65 -11.92
N ALA A 41 -0.14 -9.69 -12.14
CA ALA A 41 -0.08 -8.74 -13.25
C ALA A 41 1.19 -7.86 -13.25
N ARG A 42 1.83 -7.69 -12.08
CA ARG A 42 3.06 -6.89 -11.94
C ARG A 42 4.35 -7.71 -11.94
N ALA A 43 4.30 -9.02 -12.27
CA ALA A 43 5.51 -9.85 -12.29
C ALA A 43 6.58 -9.30 -13.25
N ALA A 44 6.17 -8.80 -14.42
CA ALA A 44 7.08 -8.20 -15.41
C ALA A 44 7.86 -6.99 -14.86
N ASP A 45 7.24 -6.18 -13.99
CA ASP A 45 7.90 -5.01 -13.38
C ASP A 45 9.09 -5.45 -12.51
N PHE A 46 8.96 -6.56 -11.78
CA PHE A 46 10.05 -7.12 -10.97
C PHE A 46 11.14 -7.74 -11.85
N SER A 47 10.76 -8.47 -12.91
CA SER A 47 11.74 -9.03 -13.86
C SER A 47 12.57 -7.94 -14.51
N ALA A 48 12.00 -6.80 -14.84
CA ALA A 48 12.70 -5.63 -15.41
C ALA A 48 13.74 -5.03 -14.45
N LEU A 49 13.62 -5.28 -13.13
CA LEU A 49 14.60 -4.89 -12.11
C LEU A 49 15.70 -5.93 -11.88
N GLY A 50 15.71 -7.03 -12.64
CA GLY A 50 16.66 -8.13 -12.41
C GLY A 50 16.31 -9.03 -11.23
N VAL A 51 15.07 -8.99 -10.73
CA VAL A 51 14.59 -9.85 -9.64
C VAL A 51 14.34 -11.26 -10.13
N HIS A 52 14.84 -12.26 -9.40
CA HIS A 52 14.58 -13.68 -9.68
C HIS A 52 13.20 -14.09 -9.19
N LEU A 53 12.29 -14.43 -10.09
CA LEU A 53 10.92 -14.81 -9.76
C LEU A 53 10.74 -16.34 -9.74
N LEU A 54 10.15 -16.86 -8.66
CA LEU A 54 9.65 -18.22 -8.55
C LEU A 54 8.13 -18.18 -8.52
N ASN A 55 7.50 -18.72 -9.56
CA ASN A 55 6.04 -18.83 -9.62
C ASN A 55 5.61 -20.16 -9.00
N LEU A 56 4.87 -20.10 -7.89
CA LEU A 56 4.46 -21.25 -7.09
C LEU A 56 2.94 -21.23 -6.88
N ASN A 57 2.31 -22.40 -6.79
CA ASN A 57 0.88 -22.48 -6.51
C ASN A 57 0.57 -22.26 -5.02
N ILE A 58 0.73 -21.01 -4.54
CA ILE A 58 0.54 -20.62 -3.13
C ILE A 58 -0.56 -19.57 -2.93
N ARG A 59 -1.40 -19.32 -3.93
CA ARG A 59 -2.57 -18.42 -3.81
C ARG A 59 -3.67 -19.09 -2.99
N THR A 60 -3.64 -18.89 -1.69
CA THR A 60 -4.65 -19.41 -0.76
C THR A 60 -4.95 -18.39 0.33
N LYS A 61 -6.07 -18.60 1.04
CA LYS A 61 -6.45 -17.83 2.23
C LYS A 61 -6.37 -18.68 3.51
N SER A 62 -6.11 -19.98 3.37
CA SER A 62 -6.02 -20.93 4.48
C SER A 62 -4.56 -21.22 4.80
N GLU A 63 -4.20 -21.10 6.09
CA GLU A 63 -2.89 -21.49 6.62
C GLU A 63 -2.69 -23.01 6.61
N LEU A 64 -3.78 -23.79 6.52
CA LEU A 64 -3.78 -25.26 6.50
C LEU A 64 -3.82 -25.83 5.08
N ASP A 65 -3.76 -25.01 4.05
CA ASP A 65 -3.80 -25.46 2.65
C ASP A 65 -2.55 -26.30 2.33
N PRO A 66 -2.67 -27.57 1.92
CA PRO A 66 -1.52 -28.43 1.64
C PRO A 66 -0.54 -27.85 0.61
N ARG A 67 -1.03 -27.03 -0.32
CA ARG A 67 -0.20 -26.42 -1.38
C ARG A 67 0.98 -25.63 -0.83
N ILE A 68 0.79 -24.94 0.32
CA ILE A 68 1.88 -24.16 0.94
C ILE A 68 2.98 -25.04 1.52
N TYR A 69 2.65 -26.26 1.93
CA TYR A 69 3.61 -27.22 2.49
C TYR A 69 4.29 -28.05 1.39
N CYS A 70 3.58 -28.41 0.33
CA CYS A 70 4.14 -29.16 -0.81
C CYS A 70 5.27 -28.44 -1.54
N VAL A 71 5.31 -27.08 -1.51
CA VAL A 71 6.38 -26.30 -2.14
C VAL A 71 7.62 -26.11 -1.25
N LEU A 72 7.56 -26.42 0.05
CA LEU A 72 8.68 -26.21 0.98
C LEU A 72 9.95 -27.00 0.61
N PRO A 73 9.91 -28.29 0.20
CA PRO A 73 11.10 -28.99 -0.22
C PRO A 73 11.81 -28.36 -1.43
N LEU A 74 11.03 -27.85 -2.39
CA LEU A 74 11.54 -27.10 -3.55
C LEU A 74 12.24 -25.82 -3.09
N LEU A 75 11.58 -25.03 -2.24
CA LEU A 75 12.13 -23.78 -1.70
C LEU A 75 13.36 -24.02 -0.84
N LYS A 76 13.41 -25.09 -0.04
CA LYS A 76 14.60 -25.47 0.70
C LYS A 76 15.80 -25.69 -0.22
N ARG A 77 15.63 -26.47 -1.31
CA ARG A 77 16.70 -26.69 -2.29
C ARG A 77 17.13 -25.38 -2.97
N TYR A 78 16.15 -24.53 -3.30
CA TYR A 78 16.40 -23.23 -3.90
C TYR A 78 17.22 -22.32 -2.97
N ILE A 79 16.87 -22.24 -1.69
CA ILE A 79 17.58 -21.45 -0.67
C ILE A 79 19.06 -21.86 -0.61
N HIS A 80 19.35 -23.16 -0.60
CA HIS A 80 20.74 -23.63 -0.59
C HIS A 80 21.44 -23.37 -1.92
N ARG A 81 20.78 -23.60 -3.07
CA ARG A 81 21.37 -23.42 -4.40
C ARG A 81 21.72 -21.96 -4.71
N GLN A 82 20.88 -21.03 -4.27
CA GLN A 82 21.03 -19.58 -4.52
C GLN A 82 21.75 -18.87 -3.37
N ASP A 83 22.24 -19.62 -2.40
CA ASP A 83 22.88 -19.09 -1.19
C ASP A 83 22.08 -17.93 -0.57
N ILE A 84 20.79 -18.16 -0.31
CA ILE A 84 19.90 -17.16 0.32
C ILE A 84 20.36 -16.94 1.75
N ASP A 85 20.62 -15.70 2.11
CA ASP A 85 21.07 -15.30 3.44
C ASP A 85 19.90 -15.10 4.41
N ILE A 86 18.76 -14.60 3.90
CA ILE A 86 17.62 -14.23 4.74
C ILE A 86 16.28 -14.45 4.02
N ILE A 87 15.27 -14.86 4.76
CA ILE A 87 13.90 -15.06 4.30
C ILE A 87 13.05 -13.90 4.82
N HIS A 88 12.21 -13.28 3.95
CA HIS A 88 11.35 -12.17 4.33
C HIS A 88 9.92 -12.35 3.83
N ALA A 89 8.96 -12.58 4.75
CA ALA A 89 7.56 -12.81 4.40
C ALA A 89 6.70 -11.53 4.49
N GLN A 90 5.74 -11.41 3.56
CA GLN A 90 4.90 -10.23 3.42
C GLN A 90 3.42 -10.46 3.78
N THR A 91 2.99 -11.72 3.90
CA THR A 91 1.59 -12.06 4.18
C THR A 91 1.51 -13.18 5.21
N ARG A 92 0.35 -13.34 5.85
CA ARG A 92 0.19 -14.39 6.88
C ARG A 92 0.52 -15.79 6.36
N ILE A 93 0.06 -16.13 5.17
CA ILE A 93 0.35 -17.45 4.56
C ILE A 93 1.86 -17.64 4.41
N THR A 94 2.53 -16.61 3.91
CA THR A 94 3.98 -16.68 3.71
C THR A 94 4.78 -16.55 5.00
N GLN A 95 4.21 -16.00 6.07
CA GLN A 95 4.82 -16.07 7.41
C GLN A 95 4.90 -17.51 7.92
N VAL A 96 3.84 -18.31 7.73
CA VAL A 96 3.88 -19.74 8.06
C VAL A 96 4.94 -20.48 7.26
N MET A 97 5.01 -20.23 5.95
CA MET A 97 6.05 -20.80 5.07
C MET A 97 7.45 -20.36 5.52
N GLY A 98 7.64 -19.08 5.81
CA GLY A 98 8.92 -18.52 6.27
C GLY A 98 9.42 -19.18 7.55
N LEU A 99 8.54 -19.39 8.54
CA LEU A 99 8.86 -20.09 9.78
C LEU A 99 9.30 -21.54 9.51
N CYS A 100 8.58 -22.28 8.65
CA CYS A 100 8.94 -23.64 8.27
C CYS A 100 10.31 -23.68 7.57
N LEU A 101 10.51 -22.79 6.58
CA LEU A 101 11.78 -22.72 5.83
C LEU A 101 12.96 -22.34 6.73
N SER A 102 12.79 -21.37 7.63
CA SER A 102 13.82 -20.98 8.60
C SER A 102 14.24 -22.17 9.46
N LYS A 103 13.28 -22.95 10.00
CA LYS A 103 13.58 -24.18 10.74
C LYS A 103 14.31 -25.24 9.91
N MET A 104 13.92 -25.40 8.62
CA MET A 104 14.48 -26.39 7.71
C MET A 104 15.86 -26.03 7.19
N THR A 105 16.20 -24.74 7.08
CA THR A 105 17.43 -24.24 6.44
C THR A 105 18.38 -23.54 7.40
N LYS A 106 17.93 -23.25 8.62
CA LYS A 106 18.64 -22.42 9.62
C LYS A 106 18.94 -20.99 9.14
N ARG A 107 18.25 -20.52 8.09
CA ARG A 107 18.37 -19.13 7.65
C ARG A 107 17.47 -18.24 8.51
N PRO A 108 17.91 -17.01 8.85
CA PRO A 108 17.10 -16.06 9.59
C PRO A 108 15.85 -15.67 8.82
N PHE A 109 14.81 -15.36 9.57
CA PHE A 109 13.48 -15.08 9.02
C PHE A 109 12.91 -13.79 9.60
N VAL A 110 12.55 -12.86 8.70
CA VAL A 110 11.90 -11.59 9.02
C VAL A 110 10.52 -11.54 8.38
N SER A 111 9.58 -10.84 8.99
CA SER A 111 8.28 -10.56 8.35
C SER A 111 7.95 -9.08 8.37
N THR A 112 7.14 -8.60 7.40
CA THR A 112 6.53 -7.27 7.45
C THR A 112 5.05 -7.37 7.79
N CYS A 113 4.62 -6.55 8.74
CA CYS A 113 3.22 -6.37 9.10
C CYS A 113 2.67 -5.14 8.34
N HIS A 114 1.83 -5.39 7.31
CA HIS A 114 1.29 -4.35 6.43
C HIS A 114 -0.05 -3.75 6.89
N GLY A 115 -0.52 -4.09 8.08
CA GLY A 115 -1.80 -3.60 8.58
C GLY A 115 -2.29 -4.35 9.81
N PHE A 116 -3.57 -4.23 10.06
CA PHE A 116 -4.20 -4.78 11.25
C PHE A 116 -4.79 -6.16 10.98
N PHE A 117 -4.67 -7.03 11.95
CA PHE A 117 -5.17 -8.40 11.88
C PHE A 117 -6.01 -8.72 13.10
N LYS A 118 -7.09 -9.47 12.91
CA LYS A 118 -7.85 -9.98 14.07
C LYS A 118 -6.96 -10.91 14.89
N PRO A 119 -6.84 -10.74 16.22
CA PRO A 119 -6.02 -11.57 17.09
C PRO A 119 -6.70 -12.91 17.38
N ARG A 120 -6.86 -13.75 16.34
CA ARG A 120 -7.42 -15.10 16.45
C ARG A 120 -6.51 -15.99 17.30
N LEU A 121 -7.11 -16.94 18.04
CA LEU A 121 -6.38 -17.88 18.88
C LEU A 121 -5.26 -18.62 18.12
N SER A 122 -5.55 -19.10 16.88
CA SER A 122 -4.55 -19.77 16.05
C SER A 122 -3.32 -18.88 15.77
N ARG A 123 -3.52 -17.58 15.58
CA ARG A 123 -2.43 -16.64 15.31
C ARG A 123 -1.63 -16.29 16.57
N ARG A 124 -2.25 -16.33 17.75
CA ARG A 124 -1.56 -16.18 19.03
C ARG A 124 -0.77 -17.44 19.40
N MET A 125 -1.32 -18.62 19.17
CA MET A 125 -0.64 -19.90 19.42
C MET A 125 0.50 -20.18 18.44
N PHE A 126 0.37 -19.74 17.18
CA PHE A 126 1.39 -19.89 16.12
C PHE A 126 1.75 -18.51 15.55
N PRO A 127 2.55 -17.71 16.25
CA PRO A 127 2.76 -16.31 15.92
C PRO A 127 3.60 -16.07 14.64
N CYS A 128 4.31 -17.00 14.08
CA CYS A 128 5.04 -16.97 12.79
C CYS A 128 5.61 -15.59 12.34
N TRP A 129 6.03 -14.75 13.28
CA TRP A 129 6.52 -13.40 12.97
C TRP A 129 8.00 -13.37 12.59
N GLY A 130 8.75 -14.44 12.87
CA GLY A 130 10.18 -14.55 12.60
C GLY A 130 11.07 -14.02 13.72
N ASP A 131 12.35 -13.89 13.44
CA ASP A 131 13.36 -13.37 14.37
C ASP A 131 13.14 -11.87 14.63
N ALA A 132 12.69 -11.14 13.59
CA ALA A 132 12.26 -9.76 13.68
C ALA A 132 11.00 -9.50 12.84
N VAL A 133 10.23 -8.46 13.20
CA VAL A 133 9.07 -8.01 12.45
C VAL A 133 9.13 -6.53 12.15
N VAL A 134 8.95 -6.18 10.88
CA VAL A 134 8.85 -4.78 10.44
C VAL A 134 7.42 -4.30 10.62
N ALA A 135 7.24 -3.24 11.41
CA ALA A 135 6.00 -2.47 11.49
C ALA A 135 6.07 -1.27 10.55
N ILE A 136 5.09 -1.13 9.65
CA ILE A 136 5.09 -0.05 8.65
C ILE A 136 4.59 1.30 9.17
N SER A 137 4.10 1.36 10.42
CA SER A 137 3.66 2.57 11.11
C SER A 137 3.64 2.33 12.62
N GLU A 138 3.62 3.41 13.41
CA GLU A 138 3.48 3.35 14.87
C GLU A 138 2.18 2.65 15.29
N ALA A 139 1.09 2.90 14.56
CA ALA A 139 -0.17 2.23 14.82
C ALA A 139 -0.08 0.69 14.63
N VAL A 140 0.67 0.24 13.61
CA VAL A 140 0.95 -1.19 13.39
C VAL A 140 1.93 -1.71 14.44
N GLN A 141 2.92 -0.94 14.87
CA GLN A 141 3.82 -1.30 15.96
C GLN A 141 3.04 -1.54 17.26
N LYS A 142 2.17 -0.58 17.61
CA LYS A 142 1.29 -0.69 18.79
C LYS A 142 0.41 -1.94 18.70
N HIS A 143 -0.18 -2.22 17.54
CA HIS A 143 -0.98 -3.41 17.29
C HIS A 143 -0.19 -4.72 17.50
N LEU A 144 1.05 -4.80 17.02
CA LEU A 144 1.93 -5.96 17.22
C LEU A 144 2.25 -6.19 18.69
N ARG A 145 2.53 -5.12 19.44
CA ARG A 145 2.82 -5.19 20.86
C ARG A 145 1.57 -5.55 21.69
N ASP A 146 0.48 -4.79 21.49
CA ASP A 146 -0.68 -4.86 22.40
C ASP A 146 -1.56 -6.09 22.09
N ASP A 147 -1.81 -6.40 20.80
CA ASP A 147 -2.72 -7.48 20.40
C ASP A 147 -2.02 -8.84 20.22
N PHE A 148 -0.73 -8.84 19.88
CA PHE A 148 0.06 -10.04 19.64
C PHE A 148 1.16 -10.29 20.66
N GLN A 149 1.37 -9.40 21.62
CA GLN A 149 2.34 -9.52 22.70
C GLN A 149 3.78 -9.77 22.17
N ILE A 150 4.13 -9.12 21.07
CA ILE A 150 5.49 -9.21 20.52
C ILE A 150 6.38 -8.26 21.32
N ALA A 151 7.52 -8.77 21.78
CA ALA A 151 8.51 -7.97 22.49
C ALA A 151 9.06 -6.82 21.61
N ASP A 152 9.24 -5.64 22.19
CA ASP A 152 9.63 -4.44 21.45
C ASP A 152 10.97 -4.61 20.70
N GLU A 153 11.90 -5.40 21.26
CA GLU A 153 13.22 -5.69 20.67
C GLU A 153 13.12 -6.47 19.35
N ARG A 154 11.98 -7.14 19.13
CA ARG A 154 11.69 -7.86 17.89
C ARG A 154 10.92 -7.02 16.87
N ILE A 155 10.43 -5.83 17.25
CA ILE A 155 9.65 -4.96 16.37
C ILE A 155 10.56 -3.83 15.86
N SER A 156 10.73 -3.76 14.56
CA SER A 156 11.43 -2.67 13.90
C SER A 156 10.44 -1.74 13.22
N LEU A 157 10.32 -0.50 13.70
CA LEU A 157 9.49 0.52 13.03
C LEU A 157 10.23 1.03 11.79
N ILE A 158 9.79 0.56 10.63
CA ILE A 158 10.31 0.97 9.32
C ILE A 158 9.13 1.37 8.43
N PRO A 159 8.75 2.66 8.43
CA PRO A 159 7.69 3.13 7.56
C PRO A 159 7.99 2.84 6.08
N SER A 160 6.93 2.57 5.31
CA SER A 160 7.09 2.40 3.87
C SER A 160 7.65 3.68 3.24
N GLY A 161 8.56 3.51 2.30
CA GLY A 161 9.08 4.59 1.47
C GLY A 161 8.47 4.59 0.07
N ILE A 162 8.61 5.70 -0.64
CA ILE A 162 8.13 5.85 -2.01
C ILE A 162 9.23 6.47 -2.89
N ASP A 163 9.34 6.01 -4.13
CA ASP A 163 10.17 6.68 -5.15
C ASP A 163 9.39 7.85 -5.75
N ILE A 164 9.62 9.04 -5.21
CA ILE A 164 8.92 10.27 -5.59
C ILE A 164 9.10 10.61 -7.07
N ARG A 165 10.16 10.11 -7.72
CA ARG A 165 10.42 10.35 -9.16
C ARG A 165 9.37 9.70 -10.06
N MET A 166 8.70 8.66 -9.56
CA MET A 166 7.60 7.99 -10.28
C MET A 166 6.30 8.79 -10.28
N TYR A 167 6.21 9.83 -9.45
CA TYR A 167 5.00 10.62 -9.21
C TYR A 167 5.26 12.12 -9.40
N ALA A 168 5.92 12.48 -10.50
CA ALA A 168 6.14 13.89 -10.80
C ALA A 168 4.81 14.61 -11.07
N PRO A 169 4.59 15.81 -10.48
CA PRO A 169 3.45 16.64 -10.86
C PRO A 169 3.44 16.91 -12.34
N VAL A 170 2.27 16.90 -12.95
CA VAL A 170 2.08 17.28 -14.34
C VAL A 170 1.66 18.75 -14.45
N ASP A 171 2.09 19.43 -15.48
CA ASP A 171 1.63 20.79 -15.76
C ASP A 171 0.15 20.81 -16.19
N HIS A 172 -0.46 22.01 -16.15
CA HIS A 172 -1.86 22.18 -16.47
C HIS A 172 -2.23 21.77 -17.91
N ALA A 173 -1.32 21.92 -18.87
CA ALA A 173 -1.57 21.55 -20.27
C ALA A 173 -1.58 20.02 -20.43
N VAL A 174 -0.64 19.33 -19.76
CA VAL A 174 -0.60 17.86 -19.72
C VAL A 174 -1.84 17.33 -19.01
N LYS A 175 -2.21 17.89 -17.85
CA LYS A 175 -3.41 17.48 -17.09
C LYS A 175 -4.67 17.61 -17.96
N ARG A 176 -4.86 18.74 -18.63
CA ARG A 176 -5.98 18.96 -19.55
C ARG A 176 -6.02 17.93 -20.67
N ARG A 177 -4.90 17.66 -21.34
CA ARG A 177 -4.82 16.66 -22.40
C ARG A 177 -5.13 15.25 -21.91
N MET A 178 -4.70 14.91 -20.70
CA MET A 178 -5.00 13.62 -20.09
C MET A 178 -6.48 13.50 -19.74
N ARG A 179 -7.10 14.55 -19.19
CA ARG A 179 -8.53 14.56 -18.87
C ARG A 179 -9.40 14.32 -20.09
N LEU A 180 -9.08 14.90 -21.25
CA LEU A 180 -9.82 14.68 -22.49
C LEU A 180 -9.87 13.21 -22.93
N LYS A 181 -8.88 12.40 -22.59
CA LYS A 181 -8.89 10.94 -22.88
C LYS A 181 -9.91 10.16 -22.04
N TYR A 182 -10.41 10.76 -20.97
CA TYR A 182 -11.37 10.18 -20.05
C TYR A 182 -12.72 10.93 -20.09
N ASP A 183 -12.96 11.69 -21.16
CA ASP A 183 -14.15 12.56 -21.31
C ASP A 183 -14.36 13.51 -20.12
N LEU A 184 -13.25 14.01 -19.55
CA LEU A 184 -13.22 14.98 -18.47
C LEU A 184 -12.80 16.35 -19.02
N GLY A 185 -13.52 17.39 -18.58
CA GLY A 185 -13.25 18.79 -18.94
C GLY A 185 -12.56 19.56 -17.80
N ALA A 186 -13.09 20.74 -17.52
CA ALA A 186 -12.58 21.66 -16.50
C ALA A 186 -13.23 21.45 -15.11
N GLU A 187 -14.26 20.61 -15.03
CA GLU A 187 -14.96 20.31 -13.79
C GLU A 187 -14.02 19.75 -12.71
N PRO A 188 -14.32 19.96 -11.41
CA PRO A 188 -13.55 19.40 -10.31
C PRO A 188 -13.59 17.87 -10.32
N VAL A 189 -12.42 17.24 -10.18
CA VAL A 189 -12.28 15.78 -10.17
C VAL A 189 -11.76 15.31 -8.82
N VAL A 190 -12.60 14.61 -8.08
CA VAL A 190 -12.27 13.90 -6.84
C VAL A 190 -11.93 12.46 -7.18
N GLY A 191 -10.98 11.83 -6.48
CA GLY A 191 -10.67 10.44 -6.79
C GLY A 191 -10.11 9.62 -5.64
N ILE A 192 -10.25 8.30 -5.79
CA ILE A 192 -9.68 7.29 -4.91
C ILE A 192 -8.99 6.20 -5.74
N ILE A 193 -7.81 5.78 -5.31
CA ILE A 193 -7.08 4.64 -5.87
C ILE A 193 -6.92 3.62 -4.75
N ALA A 194 -7.73 2.56 -4.76
CA ALA A 194 -7.69 1.54 -3.74
C ALA A 194 -8.40 0.25 -4.20
N ARG A 195 -8.04 -0.88 -3.59
CA ARG A 195 -8.82 -2.10 -3.75
C ARG A 195 -10.28 -1.86 -3.31
N LEU A 196 -11.25 -2.30 -4.11
CA LEU A 196 -12.66 -2.18 -3.77
C LEU A 196 -13.02 -3.17 -2.66
N SER A 197 -13.09 -2.65 -1.44
CA SER A 197 -13.37 -3.43 -0.22
C SER A 197 -13.95 -2.52 0.87
N GLU A 198 -14.75 -3.08 1.75
CA GLU A 198 -15.42 -2.36 2.84
C GLU A 198 -14.46 -1.48 3.66
N VAL A 199 -13.25 -1.99 3.94
CA VAL A 199 -12.24 -1.26 4.74
C VAL A 199 -11.73 0.02 4.08
N LYS A 200 -11.91 0.19 2.75
CA LYS A 200 -11.44 1.37 2.00
C LYS A 200 -12.47 2.49 1.89
N GLY A 201 -13.72 2.25 2.28
CA GLY A 201 -14.73 3.28 2.46
C GLY A 201 -15.21 3.97 1.17
N GLN A 202 -15.11 3.31 -0.01
CA GLN A 202 -15.63 3.88 -1.25
C GLN A 202 -17.13 4.22 -1.17
N ASP A 203 -17.90 3.47 -0.38
CA ASP A 203 -19.29 3.73 -0.09
C ASP A 203 -19.51 5.05 0.67
N ILE A 204 -18.58 5.39 1.59
CA ILE A 204 -18.60 6.67 2.31
C ILE A 204 -18.33 7.82 1.32
N LEU A 205 -17.37 7.65 0.42
CA LEU A 205 -17.04 8.65 -0.60
C LEU A 205 -18.23 8.89 -1.56
N ILE A 206 -18.88 7.83 -2.03
CA ILE A 206 -20.06 7.95 -2.90
C ILE A 206 -21.18 8.73 -2.18
N LYS A 207 -21.40 8.46 -0.88
CA LYS A 207 -22.36 9.22 -0.06
C LYS A 207 -21.96 10.68 0.09
N ALA A 208 -20.67 10.97 0.31
CA ALA A 208 -20.14 12.33 0.42
C ALA A 208 -20.31 13.12 -0.88
N MET A 209 -20.16 12.46 -2.03
CA MET A 209 -20.38 13.09 -3.34
C MET A 209 -21.80 13.60 -3.54
N LYS A 210 -22.79 13.02 -2.87
CA LYS A 210 -24.16 13.58 -2.90
C LYS A 210 -24.17 15.02 -2.37
N THR A 211 -23.55 15.25 -1.21
CA THR A 211 -23.42 16.61 -0.63
C THR A 211 -22.60 17.53 -1.54
N VAL A 212 -21.54 17.00 -2.18
CA VAL A 212 -20.72 17.78 -3.13
C VAL A 212 -21.55 18.20 -4.33
N HIS A 213 -22.35 17.31 -4.92
CA HIS A 213 -23.20 17.57 -6.08
C HIS A 213 -24.31 18.59 -5.83
N GLU A 214 -24.82 18.70 -4.59
CA GLU A 214 -25.80 19.73 -4.20
C GLU A 214 -25.23 21.16 -4.37
N GLN A 215 -23.91 21.31 -4.37
CA GLN A 215 -23.20 22.59 -4.42
C GLN A 215 -22.36 22.77 -5.71
N ILE A 216 -21.84 21.68 -6.28
CA ILE A 216 -21.00 21.63 -7.48
C ILE A 216 -21.53 20.47 -8.35
N ALA A 217 -22.56 20.73 -9.12
CA ALA A 217 -23.32 19.70 -9.84
C ALA A 217 -22.52 18.95 -10.91
N ASP A 218 -21.48 19.56 -11.45
CA ASP A 218 -20.60 18.98 -12.49
C ASP A 218 -19.37 18.24 -11.92
N ALA A 219 -19.16 18.26 -10.59
CA ALA A 219 -18.03 17.55 -9.97
C ALA A 219 -18.03 16.07 -10.34
N LYS A 220 -16.85 15.51 -10.65
CA LYS A 220 -16.65 14.11 -11.01
C LYS A 220 -15.95 13.32 -9.91
N LEU A 221 -16.25 12.04 -9.84
CA LEU A 221 -15.59 11.09 -8.96
C LEU A 221 -14.94 9.98 -9.78
N ILE A 222 -13.64 9.76 -9.60
CA ILE A 222 -12.92 8.60 -10.14
C ILE A 222 -12.70 7.58 -9.03
N ILE A 223 -13.20 6.35 -9.22
CA ILE A 223 -12.95 5.20 -8.36
C ILE A 223 -12.08 4.22 -9.13
N ALA A 224 -10.77 4.22 -8.85
CA ALA A 224 -9.81 3.34 -9.51
C ALA A 224 -9.47 2.14 -8.64
N GLY A 225 -9.70 0.93 -9.17
CA GLY A 225 -9.40 -0.33 -8.51
C GLY A 225 -10.40 -1.43 -8.79
N ASP A 226 -10.03 -2.65 -8.37
CA ASP A 226 -10.87 -3.83 -8.45
C ASP A 226 -11.12 -4.42 -7.06
N GLY A 227 -12.20 -5.17 -6.91
CA GLY A 227 -12.48 -5.85 -5.66
C GLY A 227 -13.94 -6.28 -5.48
N LYS A 228 -14.19 -6.91 -4.34
CA LYS A 228 -15.48 -7.59 -4.09
C LYS A 228 -16.66 -6.63 -3.97
N THR A 229 -16.42 -5.40 -3.52
CA THR A 229 -17.50 -4.40 -3.35
C THR A 229 -17.85 -3.66 -4.63
N GLY A 230 -17.16 -3.93 -5.77
CA GLY A 230 -17.44 -3.28 -7.04
C GLY A 230 -18.92 -3.30 -7.46
N PRO A 231 -19.59 -4.46 -7.48
CA PRO A 231 -21.01 -4.54 -7.85
C PRO A 231 -21.92 -3.70 -6.93
N SER A 232 -21.71 -3.76 -5.61
CA SER A 232 -22.52 -2.99 -4.64
C SER A 232 -22.28 -1.48 -4.74
N LEU A 233 -21.04 -1.05 -5.03
CA LEU A 233 -20.73 0.36 -5.24
C LEU A 233 -21.40 0.90 -6.52
N ARG A 234 -21.39 0.14 -7.63
CA ARG A 234 -22.09 0.53 -8.86
C ARG A 234 -23.61 0.62 -8.65
N LYS A 235 -24.18 -0.31 -7.87
CA LYS A 235 -25.60 -0.26 -7.49
C LYS A 235 -25.91 1.03 -6.70
N MET A 236 -25.07 1.38 -5.72
CA MET A 236 -25.22 2.60 -4.92
C MET A 236 -25.13 3.87 -5.79
N VAL A 237 -24.21 3.93 -6.75
CA VAL A 237 -24.09 5.04 -7.71
C VAL A 237 -25.41 5.22 -8.49
N LYS A 238 -26.02 4.12 -8.95
CA LYS A 238 -27.30 4.14 -9.65
C LYS A 238 -28.46 4.60 -8.73
N GLU A 239 -28.52 4.08 -7.51
CA GLU A 239 -29.52 4.48 -6.51
C GLU A 239 -29.46 5.97 -6.19
N PHE A 240 -28.27 6.56 -6.21
CA PHE A 240 -28.06 7.98 -5.96
C PHE A 240 -28.11 8.85 -7.23
N LYS A 241 -28.39 8.25 -8.42
CA LYS A 241 -28.43 8.93 -9.73
C LYS A 241 -27.13 9.69 -10.06
N LEU A 242 -25.99 9.06 -9.72
CA LEU A 242 -24.63 9.61 -9.93
C LEU A 242 -23.89 8.99 -11.12
N GLU A 243 -24.59 8.25 -12.02
CA GLU A 243 -23.96 7.50 -13.12
C GLU A 243 -23.16 8.39 -14.07
N GLN A 244 -23.62 9.63 -14.27
CA GLN A 244 -22.93 10.60 -15.14
C GLN A 244 -21.72 11.28 -14.48
N SER A 245 -21.58 11.11 -13.16
CA SER A 245 -20.57 11.78 -12.35
C SER A 245 -19.52 10.85 -11.80
N VAL A 246 -19.77 9.53 -11.78
CA VAL A 246 -18.85 8.54 -11.20
C VAL A 246 -18.26 7.64 -12.27
N LEU A 247 -16.93 7.76 -12.45
CA LEU A 247 -16.15 6.93 -13.37
C LEU A 247 -15.45 5.82 -12.59
N PHE A 248 -15.75 4.57 -12.93
CA PHE A 248 -15.02 3.41 -12.41
C PHE A 248 -13.89 3.03 -13.38
N CYS A 249 -12.66 3.13 -12.90
CA CYS A 249 -11.47 2.68 -13.61
C CYS A 249 -11.01 1.32 -13.07
N PRO A 250 -10.60 0.37 -13.89
CA PRO A 250 -10.01 -0.88 -13.42
C PRO A 250 -8.71 -0.62 -12.64
N SER A 251 -8.28 -1.63 -11.89
CA SER A 251 -6.97 -1.58 -11.23
C SER A 251 -5.86 -1.34 -12.26
N THR A 252 -5.02 -0.34 -12.01
CA THR A 252 -3.97 0.07 -12.93
C THR A 252 -2.59 -0.01 -12.29
N ASN A 253 -1.58 -0.31 -13.10
CA ASN A 253 -0.17 -0.18 -12.72
C ASN A 253 0.33 1.26 -12.88
N LYS A 254 -0.51 2.16 -13.43
CA LYS A 254 -0.21 3.55 -13.72
C LYS A 254 -0.94 4.49 -12.76
N ALA A 255 -0.74 4.32 -11.45
CA ALA A 255 -1.38 5.19 -10.46
C ALA A 255 -1.09 6.67 -10.72
N ALA A 256 0.12 7.03 -11.18
CA ALA A 256 0.49 8.39 -11.53
C ALA A 256 -0.42 8.99 -12.64
N GLU A 257 -0.85 8.18 -13.61
CA GLU A 257 -1.77 8.63 -14.67
C GLU A 257 -3.14 9.01 -14.08
N VAL A 258 -3.71 8.18 -13.21
CA VAL A 258 -4.97 8.48 -12.54
C VAL A 258 -4.83 9.69 -11.61
N LEU A 259 -3.76 9.75 -10.82
CA LEU A 259 -3.49 10.89 -9.92
C LEU A 259 -3.40 12.21 -10.67
N SER A 260 -2.84 12.21 -11.89
CA SER A 260 -2.74 13.42 -12.70
C SER A 260 -4.09 13.99 -13.15
N LEU A 261 -5.16 13.22 -13.10
CA LEU A 261 -6.52 13.67 -13.42
C LEU A 261 -7.17 14.42 -12.27
N LEU A 262 -6.73 14.15 -11.02
CA LEU A 262 -7.43 14.57 -9.81
C LEU A 262 -7.11 16.02 -9.41
N ASP A 263 -8.09 16.68 -8.82
CA ASP A 263 -7.91 17.91 -8.05
C ASP A 263 -7.79 17.61 -6.55
N VAL A 264 -8.45 16.54 -6.09
CA VAL A 264 -8.39 16.08 -4.70
C VAL A 264 -8.37 14.54 -4.68
N PHE A 265 -7.42 13.98 -3.95
CA PHE A 265 -7.39 12.57 -3.63
C PHE A 265 -8.07 12.32 -2.28
N VAL A 266 -8.96 11.32 -2.21
CA VAL A 266 -9.72 11.01 -1.00
C VAL A 266 -9.50 9.57 -0.58
N MET A 267 -9.16 9.35 0.71
CA MET A 267 -9.02 8.01 1.31
C MET A 267 -9.87 7.87 2.57
N PRO A 268 -11.16 7.55 2.45
CA PRO A 268 -12.11 7.48 3.57
C PRO A 268 -12.11 6.10 4.24
N SER A 269 -10.92 5.56 4.45
CA SER A 269 -10.74 4.21 4.99
C SER A 269 -11.33 4.04 6.39
N ARG A 270 -11.90 2.86 6.66
CA ARG A 270 -12.26 2.39 8.01
C ARG A 270 -11.05 1.85 8.77
N GLN A 271 -10.07 1.37 8.03
CA GLN A 271 -8.81 0.86 8.60
C GLN A 271 -7.68 0.97 7.58
N GLU A 272 -6.52 1.47 7.99
CA GLU A 272 -5.36 1.63 7.12
C GLU A 272 -4.05 1.39 7.90
N GLY A 273 -3.17 0.54 7.36
CA GLY A 273 -1.87 0.29 7.98
C GLY A 273 -0.95 1.51 7.93
N LEU A 274 -0.83 2.13 6.77
CA LEU A 274 -0.10 3.38 6.56
C LEU A 274 -0.78 4.24 5.49
N GLY A 275 -1.04 3.72 4.29
CA GLY A 275 -1.68 4.45 3.19
C GLY A 275 -0.72 4.77 2.04
N ILE A 276 -0.21 3.74 1.35
CA ILE A 276 0.72 3.95 0.23
C ILE A 276 0.10 4.85 -0.85
N SER A 277 -1.18 4.70 -1.18
CA SER A 277 -1.82 5.57 -2.17
C SER A 277 -2.00 7.03 -1.71
N ILE A 278 -2.02 7.29 -0.41
CA ILE A 278 -1.91 8.65 0.14
C ILE A 278 -0.51 9.23 -0.16
N MET A 279 0.53 8.45 0.10
CA MET A 279 1.91 8.86 -0.20
C MET A 279 2.11 9.09 -1.70
N GLU A 280 1.54 8.23 -2.55
CA GLU A 280 1.54 8.38 -4.02
C GLU A 280 0.85 9.68 -4.45
N ALA A 281 -0.30 10.00 -3.87
CA ALA A 281 -1.03 11.24 -4.15
C ALA A 281 -0.25 12.48 -3.71
N GLN A 282 0.29 12.49 -2.48
CA GLN A 282 1.14 13.58 -2.00
C GLN A 282 2.40 13.74 -2.85
N ALA A 283 3.07 12.65 -3.23
CA ALA A 283 4.23 12.68 -4.12
C ALA A 283 3.90 13.26 -5.51
N ALA A 284 2.69 12.99 -6.02
CA ALA A 284 2.19 13.57 -7.27
C ALA A 284 1.78 15.04 -7.15
N GLY A 285 1.83 15.63 -5.93
CA GLY A 285 1.36 16.98 -5.69
C GLY A 285 -0.17 17.11 -5.73
N VAL A 286 -0.89 16.01 -5.44
CA VAL A 286 -2.34 16.00 -5.33
C VAL A 286 -2.71 16.17 -3.86
N PRO A 287 -3.55 17.17 -3.50
CA PRO A 287 -3.99 17.36 -2.13
C PRO A 287 -4.80 16.18 -1.64
N VAL A 288 -4.63 15.82 -0.37
CA VAL A 288 -5.22 14.62 0.22
C VAL A 288 -6.23 14.97 1.31
N ILE A 289 -7.40 14.32 1.24
CA ILE A 289 -8.37 14.25 2.34
C ILE A 289 -8.48 12.78 2.76
N ALA A 290 -8.28 12.46 4.04
CA ALA A 290 -8.31 11.08 4.49
C ALA A 290 -8.96 10.91 5.87
N SER A 291 -9.41 9.69 6.17
CA SER A 291 -9.93 9.37 7.49
C SER A 291 -8.81 9.31 8.54
N ARG A 292 -9.09 9.80 9.74
CA ARG A 292 -8.19 9.74 10.91
C ARG A 292 -8.18 8.33 11.51
N VAL A 293 -7.59 7.37 10.79
CA VAL A 293 -7.53 5.95 11.22
C VAL A 293 -6.14 5.35 10.99
N GLY A 294 -5.78 4.43 11.87
CA GLY A 294 -4.55 3.63 11.75
C GLY A 294 -3.29 4.47 11.59
N GLY A 295 -2.51 4.19 10.56
CA GLY A 295 -1.27 4.91 10.24
C GLY A 295 -1.46 6.21 9.45
N ILE A 296 -2.67 6.56 9.00
CA ILE A 296 -2.91 7.78 8.20
C ILE A 296 -2.46 9.06 8.93
N PRO A 297 -2.73 9.25 10.25
CA PRO A 297 -2.30 10.46 10.96
C PRO A 297 -0.79 10.70 10.99
N SER A 298 0.03 9.68 10.73
CA SER A 298 1.49 9.86 10.60
C SER A 298 1.93 10.43 9.24
N LEU A 299 1.04 10.43 8.23
CA LEU A 299 1.30 10.96 6.89
C LEU A 299 0.77 12.38 6.69
N ILE A 300 -0.21 12.79 7.51
CA ILE A 300 -0.97 14.03 7.29
C ILE A 300 -0.93 14.89 8.55
N GLU A 301 -0.36 16.07 8.40
CA GLU A 301 -0.49 17.17 9.36
C GLU A 301 -1.70 18.01 8.94
N GLU A 302 -2.72 18.03 9.82
CA GLU A 302 -4.03 18.65 9.57
C GLU A 302 -3.92 20.10 9.08
N GLY A 303 -4.53 20.36 7.92
CA GLY A 303 -4.57 21.69 7.29
C GLY A 303 -3.25 22.16 6.69
N ARG A 304 -2.13 21.44 6.89
CA ARG A 304 -0.80 21.78 6.35
C ARG A 304 -0.40 20.85 5.20
N THR A 305 -0.44 19.54 5.39
CA THR A 305 -0.01 18.55 4.38
C THR A 305 -1.16 17.74 3.81
N GLY A 306 -2.40 17.99 4.28
CA GLY A 306 -3.64 17.34 3.91
C GLY A 306 -4.73 17.64 4.92
N PHE A 307 -5.87 16.98 4.78
CA PHE A 307 -7.00 17.14 5.69
C PHE A 307 -7.41 15.78 6.26
N LEU A 308 -7.76 15.74 7.55
CA LEU A 308 -8.20 14.54 8.25
C LEU A 308 -9.65 14.69 8.71
N VAL A 309 -10.48 13.72 8.35
CA VAL A 309 -11.89 13.65 8.76
C VAL A 309 -12.12 12.47 9.71
N GLY A 310 -13.18 12.51 10.49
CA GLY A 310 -13.63 11.34 11.25
C GLY A 310 -13.95 10.16 10.32
N PRO A 311 -13.70 8.92 10.73
CA PRO A 311 -14.12 7.76 9.93
C PRO A 311 -15.66 7.66 9.90
N GLU A 312 -16.18 7.08 8.83
CA GLU A 312 -17.63 6.81 8.64
C GLU A 312 -18.54 8.04 8.69
N ASP A 313 -18.00 9.22 8.44
CA ASP A 313 -18.78 10.48 8.38
C ASP A 313 -18.79 11.04 6.94
N PRO A 314 -19.77 10.63 6.10
CA PRO A 314 -19.88 11.14 4.73
C PRO A 314 -20.25 12.62 4.65
N VAL A 315 -20.91 13.18 5.68
CA VAL A 315 -21.29 14.60 5.70
C VAL A 315 -20.04 15.46 5.92
N ALA A 316 -19.27 15.20 6.97
CA ALA A 316 -18.03 15.91 7.21
C ALA A 316 -17.03 15.74 6.05
N LEU A 317 -16.97 14.55 5.43
CA LEU A 317 -16.15 14.31 4.25
C LEU A 317 -16.60 15.19 3.07
N GLY A 318 -17.89 15.26 2.77
CA GLY A 318 -18.44 16.10 1.71
C GLY A 318 -18.16 17.59 1.94
N GLN A 319 -18.34 18.07 3.17
CA GLN A 319 -18.03 19.45 3.55
C GLN A 319 -16.53 19.77 3.40
N THR A 320 -15.65 18.84 3.78
CA THR A 320 -14.21 19.03 3.64
C THR A 320 -13.78 19.04 2.17
N ILE A 321 -14.40 18.20 1.31
CA ILE A 321 -14.18 18.24 -0.15
C ILE A 321 -14.61 19.60 -0.71
N LEU A 322 -15.80 20.09 -0.35
CA LEU A 322 -16.30 21.39 -0.80
C LEU A 322 -15.40 22.54 -0.36
N MET A 323 -14.98 22.55 0.90
CA MET A 323 -14.03 23.55 1.42
C MET A 323 -12.73 23.55 0.61
N ALA A 324 -12.19 22.37 0.33
CA ALA A 324 -10.95 22.21 -0.42
C ALA A 324 -11.12 22.72 -1.87
N LEU A 325 -12.17 22.35 -2.57
CA LEU A 325 -12.43 22.75 -3.96
C LEU A 325 -12.71 24.27 -4.13
N ARG A 326 -13.20 24.94 -3.08
CA ARG A 326 -13.50 26.39 -3.11
C ARG A 326 -12.30 27.30 -2.87
N ASP A 327 -11.18 26.77 -2.40
CA ASP A 327 -9.95 27.54 -2.13
C ASP A 327 -8.74 26.90 -2.85
N PRO A 328 -8.61 27.13 -4.17
CA PRO A 328 -7.51 26.55 -4.98
C PRO A 328 -6.14 26.94 -4.48
N ASP A 329 -5.96 28.16 -3.97
CA ASP A 329 -4.65 28.64 -3.48
C ASP A 329 -4.24 27.89 -2.21
N ARG A 330 -5.16 27.72 -1.27
CA ARG A 330 -4.92 26.90 -0.08
C ARG A 330 -4.65 25.45 -0.48
N LEU A 331 -5.41 24.93 -1.42
CA LEU A 331 -5.28 23.55 -1.89
C LEU A 331 -3.89 23.32 -2.50
N ALA A 332 -3.40 24.27 -3.31
CA ALA A 332 -2.05 24.22 -3.90
C ALA A 332 -0.95 24.27 -2.83
N ARG A 333 -1.08 25.13 -1.81
CA ARG A 333 -0.12 25.19 -0.68
C ARG A 333 -0.09 23.86 0.09
N VAL A 334 -1.24 23.28 0.40
CA VAL A 334 -1.37 21.99 1.10
C VAL A 334 -0.74 20.86 0.27
N ALA A 335 -0.99 20.83 -1.04
CA ALA A 335 -0.41 19.85 -1.94
C ALA A 335 1.13 19.95 -1.99
N GLY A 336 1.67 21.17 -2.09
CA GLY A 336 3.11 21.42 -2.07
C GLY A 336 3.77 20.99 -0.75
N ALA A 337 3.15 21.33 0.38
CA ALA A 337 3.64 20.91 1.69
C ALA A 337 3.54 19.39 1.89
N GLY A 338 2.46 18.74 1.42
CA GLY A 338 2.31 17.29 1.44
C GLY A 338 3.40 16.58 0.65
N ARG A 339 3.69 17.06 -0.57
CA ARG A 339 4.76 16.52 -1.40
C ARG A 339 6.13 16.65 -0.74
N GLU A 340 6.44 17.81 -0.16
CA GLU A 340 7.70 18.03 0.54
C GLU A 340 7.84 17.15 1.78
N SER A 341 6.75 16.94 2.53
CA SER A 341 6.72 16.03 3.66
C SER A 341 7.06 14.59 3.26
N ILE A 342 6.46 14.08 2.18
CA ILE A 342 6.76 12.73 1.67
C ILE A 342 8.20 12.63 1.18
N ARG A 343 8.69 13.64 0.46
CA ARG A 343 10.07 13.68 -0.03
C ARG A 343 11.10 13.57 1.10
N THR A 344 10.82 14.22 2.22
CA THR A 344 11.74 14.29 3.36
C THR A 344 11.61 13.10 4.30
N ASN A 345 10.39 12.71 4.63
CA ASN A 345 10.14 11.75 5.71
C ASN A 345 9.96 10.30 5.22
N HIS A 346 9.62 10.10 3.94
CA HIS A 346 9.31 8.78 3.38
C HIS A 346 10.05 8.46 2.07
N PRO A 347 11.33 8.83 1.89
CA PRO A 347 12.05 8.45 0.70
C PRO A 347 12.28 6.93 0.67
N ALA A 348 12.21 6.35 -0.53
CA ALA A 348 12.46 4.92 -0.74
C ALA A 348 13.82 4.48 -0.18
N ASP A 349 14.85 5.29 -0.38
CA ASP A 349 16.22 4.99 0.07
C ASP A 349 16.31 4.79 1.58
N LEU A 350 15.63 5.63 2.38
CA LEU A 350 15.61 5.51 3.83
C LEU A 350 14.96 4.18 4.28
N MET A 351 13.86 3.77 3.64
CA MET A 351 13.24 2.47 3.92
C MET A 351 14.20 1.33 3.59
N VAL A 352 14.84 1.37 2.42
CA VAL A 352 15.79 0.34 1.96
C VAL A 352 16.95 0.22 2.93
N GLU A 353 17.56 1.34 3.33
CA GLU A 353 18.69 1.36 4.29
C GLU A 353 18.31 0.77 5.65
N LYS A 354 17.15 1.16 6.19
CA LYS A 354 16.66 0.60 7.47
C LYS A 354 16.41 -0.91 7.38
N VAL A 355 15.82 -1.40 6.27
CA VAL A 355 15.60 -2.84 6.08
C VAL A 355 16.93 -3.59 5.91
N LEU A 356 17.89 -3.05 5.16
CA LEU A 356 19.21 -3.65 5.03
C LEU A 356 19.99 -3.68 6.36
N THR A 357 19.85 -2.64 7.16
CA THR A 357 20.42 -2.59 8.52
C THR A 357 19.79 -3.66 9.41
N LEU A 358 18.47 -3.83 9.37
CA LEU A 358 17.78 -4.90 10.08
C LEU A 358 18.28 -6.27 9.64
N TYR A 359 18.50 -6.51 8.35
CA TYR A 359 19.04 -7.78 7.86
C TYR A 359 20.44 -8.05 8.40
N LYS A 360 21.33 -7.05 8.37
CA LYS A 360 22.71 -7.18 8.89
C LYS A 360 22.75 -7.52 10.39
N THR A 361 21.78 -7.03 11.17
CA THR A 361 21.70 -7.34 12.60
C THR A 361 21.03 -8.69 12.87
N THR A 362 20.15 -9.14 11.97
CA THR A 362 19.41 -10.41 12.12
C THR A 362 20.22 -11.60 11.60
N ILE A 363 21.05 -11.40 10.57
CA ILE A 363 21.95 -12.45 10.05
C ILE A 363 23.08 -12.65 11.06
N PRO A 364 23.25 -13.88 11.61
CA PRO A 364 24.35 -14.15 12.54
C PRO A 364 25.69 -13.82 11.85
N LYS A 365 26.56 -13.09 12.54
CA LYS A 365 27.94 -12.93 12.08
C LYS A 365 28.54 -14.34 11.95
N ALA A 366 29.09 -14.66 10.78
CA ALA A 366 29.82 -15.92 10.62
C ALA A 366 30.79 -16.04 11.80
N ARG A 367 30.74 -17.18 12.51
CA ARG A 367 31.81 -17.51 13.47
C ARG A 367 33.08 -17.54 12.67
N SER A 368 33.92 -16.54 12.87
CA SER A 368 35.28 -16.45 12.35
C SER A 368 36.10 -17.64 12.81
#